data_79650d88cd4af718850f180fa6310b74
#
_entry.id   79650d88cd4af718850f180fa6310b74
#
_cell.length_a   1.000
_cell.length_b   1.000
_cell.length_c   1.000
_cell.angle_alpha   90.00
_cell.angle_beta   90.00
_cell.angle_gamma   90.00
#
_symmetry.space_group_name_H-M   'P 1'
#
loop_
_entity.id
_entity.type
_entity.pdbx_description
1 polymer ?
#
loop_
_entity_poly.entity_id
_entity_poly.type
_entity_poly.pdbx_seq_one_letter_code
_entity_poly.pdbx_strand_id
1 'polypeptide(L)'
;MATEYCFTVNGMRRTTTEKKSLLRYLRDDLHLFSVKDGCSEGACGTCTIIVDGVAVKACVLTTDKSVGRNIVTVEGLTEREQDAFVYAFGSKGSVQCGFCIPGMVMAGKALIDQNPDPTEEEIKYALRGNICRCTGYKKIIEGIQLTAAILRGDAEIDYDLERGEQYGVGQRAFRVDVRKKVLGYGKYPDDIVMDGMVHLSAVRSKYPRARVLKIDASKAEALPGVLGVLTAKDVPNNKVGHIQQDWDVMIAEGDITRMIGDTICVVVAETEEILEKAKKLVKVDYEKLEPIRNVHEAMAEDAPQIHSSGNLCQQRHVTRGDAKTALEKAAYKVTRSFTTPFTEHAFLEPECAVSFPYKDGIKILSTDQGAFDTRKEVSIMFGWDPEKIVVENQLIGGGFGGKEDVTVQHLTALAAYKYQRPVKAKFTRQESLFFHPKRHAMEGTFTLGCDENGIFTGLDCEIYFDTGAYASLCGPVLERACTHSVGPYCYQNTDIRGFGYYTNNPPAGAFRGFGVCQSEFALESIINLLAEQVGISPWEIRYRNAIEPGKVLPNGQIADCSTALKETLEAVKDVYEANKDHAGIACSMKNAGVGVGLPDKGRCNLVIEDGVCVIYAAASD
;
A
#
# COMPACT_ATOMS: atom_id res chain seq x y z
N MET A 1 -5.85 9.27 -46.98
CA MET A 1 -6.71 8.35 -46.20
C MET A 1 -5.93 7.99 -44.93
N ALA A 2 -6.54 8.03 -43.77
CA ALA A 2 -5.90 7.58 -42.53
C ALA A 2 -5.60 6.07 -42.65
N THR A 3 -4.43 5.65 -42.19
CA THR A 3 -4.06 4.21 -42.17
C THR A 3 -4.95 3.48 -41.17
N GLU A 4 -5.66 2.46 -41.65
CA GLU A 4 -6.53 1.64 -40.82
C GLU A 4 -5.74 0.45 -40.28
N TYR A 5 -5.77 0.26 -38.94
CA TYR A 5 -5.14 -0.87 -38.24
C TYR A 5 -6.23 -1.91 -37.92
N CYS A 6 -6.09 -3.10 -38.48
CA CYS A 6 -7.08 -4.18 -38.34
C CYS A 6 -6.45 -5.39 -37.63
N PHE A 7 -7.10 -5.89 -36.59
CA PHE A 7 -6.71 -7.07 -35.79
C PHE A 7 -7.93 -7.73 -35.17
N THR A 8 -7.76 -8.87 -34.51
CA THR A 8 -8.85 -9.61 -33.85
C THR A 8 -8.70 -9.50 -32.35
N VAL A 9 -9.79 -9.23 -31.62
CA VAL A 9 -9.83 -9.24 -30.13
C VAL A 9 -10.97 -10.17 -29.70
N ASN A 10 -10.64 -11.19 -28.93
CA ASN A 10 -11.61 -12.21 -28.44
C ASN A 10 -12.51 -12.77 -29.56
N GLY A 11 -11.90 -13.12 -30.69
CA GLY A 11 -12.59 -13.64 -31.88
C GLY A 11 -13.31 -12.61 -32.74
N MET A 12 -13.37 -11.34 -32.33
CA MET A 12 -14.06 -10.28 -33.07
C MET A 12 -13.05 -9.39 -33.81
N ARG A 13 -13.30 -9.15 -35.11
CA ARG A 13 -12.52 -8.21 -35.91
C ARG A 13 -12.70 -6.78 -35.38
N ARG A 14 -11.60 -6.06 -35.19
CA ARG A 14 -11.55 -4.67 -34.72
C ARG A 14 -10.70 -3.84 -35.67
N THR A 15 -11.12 -2.59 -35.85
CA THR A 15 -10.39 -1.61 -36.67
C THR A 15 -10.29 -0.28 -35.94
N THR A 16 -9.17 0.39 -36.10
CA THR A 16 -8.97 1.76 -35.59
C THR A 16 -8.00 2.51 -36.52
N THR A 17 -8.12 3.81 -36.58
CA THR A 17 -7.17 4.70 -37.26
C THR A 17 -6.19 5.34 -36.28
N GLU A 18 -6.38 5.16 -34.98
CA GLU A 18 -5.56 5.75 -33.95
C GLU A 18 -4.37 4.86 -33.60
N LYS A 19 -3.19 5.46 -33.65
CA LYS A 19 -1.97 4.85 -33.14
C LYS A 19 -1.83 5.16 -31.66
N LYS A 20 -2.19 4.19 -30.81
CA LYS A 20 -2.08 4.29 -29.35
C LYS A 20 -1.63 2.98 -28.71
N SER A 21 -1.29 3.01 -27.43
CA SER A 21 -1.00 1.80 -26.66
C SER A 21 -2.17 0.81 -26.75
N LEU A 22 -1.87 -0.47 -26.97
CA LEU A 22 -2.90 -1.51 -26.99
C LEU A 22 -3.62 -1.62 -25.63
N LEU A 23 -2.92 -1.37 -24.53
CA LEU A 23 -3.55 -1.26 -23.20
C LEU A 23 -4.67 -0.23 -23.19
N ARG A 24 -4.41 0.99 -23.70
CA ARG A 24 -5.42 2.06 -23.76
C ARG A 24 -6.56 1.68 -24.70
N TYR A 25 -6.26 1.14 -25.88
CA TYR A 25 -7.29 0.69 -26.80
C TYR A 25 -8.22 -0.36 -26.18
N LEU A 26 -7.68 -1.37 -25.51
CA LEU A 26 -8.49 -2.42 -24.87
C LEU A 26 -9.35 -1.89 -23.72
N ARG A 27 -8.82 -0.94 -22.92
CA ARG A 27 -9.54 -0.40 -21.76
C ARG A 27 -10.52 0.72 -22.14
N ASP A 28 -10.07 1.69 -22.93
CA ASP A 28 -10.79 2.95 -23.14
C ASP A 28 -11.80 2.83 -24.30
N ASP A 29 -11.46 2.09 -25.39
CA ASP A 29 -12.35 1.91 -26.53
C ASP A 29 -13.20 0.65 -26.44
N LEU A 30 -12.66 -0.45 -25.90
CA LEU A 30 -13.37 -1.74 -25.83
C LEU A 30 -13.91 -2.07 -24.45
N HIS A 31 -13.58 -1.30 -23.42
CA HIS A 31 -13.98 -1.50 -22.02
C HIS A 31 -13.63 -2.91 -21.47
N LEU A 32 -12.49 -3.48 -21.91
CA LEU A 32 -11.98 -4.76 -21.42
C LEU A 32 -11.12 -4.52 -20.16
N PHE A 33 -11.81 -4.38 -19.03
CA PHE A 33 -11.20 -3.99 -17.76
C PHE A 33 -10.45 -5.12 -17.03
N SER A 34 -10.46 -6.36 -17.51
CA SER A 34 -9.54 -7.40 -17.02
C SER A 34 -8.08 -7.03 -17.28
N VAL A 35 -7.82 -6.23 -18.32
CA VAL A 35 -6.49 -5.70 -18.65
C VAL A 35 -6.19 -4.51 -17.74
N LYS A 36 -5.53 -4.77 -16.59
CA LYS A 36 -5.27 -3.74 -15.57
C LYS A 36 -4.03 -2.89 -15.88
N ASP A 37 -4.11 -1.59 -15.57
CA ASP A 37 -3.00 -0.66 -15.72
C ASP A 37 -2.32 -0.37 -14.38
N GLY A 38 -1.26 -1.13 -14.05
CA GLY A 38 -0.49 -0.94 -12.83
C GLY A 38 0.78 -0.09 -12.99
N CYS A 39 1.36 0.01 -14.20
CA CYS A 39 2.59 0.79 -14.39
C CYS A 39 2.72 1.50 -15.73
N SER A 40 2.02 1.09 -16.77
CA SER A 40 2.16 1.57 -18.16
C SER A 40 3.59 1.52 -18.74
N GLU A 41 4.56 0.87 -18.08
CA GLU A 41 6.00 0.89 -18.35
C GLU A 41 6.58 -0.50 -18.70
N GLY A 42 5.74 -1.52 -18.86
CA GLY A 42 6.19 -2.88 -19.17
C GLY A 42 6.75 -3.68 -17.99
N ALA A 43 6.72 -3.16 -16.76
CA ALA A 43 7.34 -3.82 -15.60
C ALA A 43 6.41 -4.84 -14.90
N CYS A 44 5.20 -4.43 -14.51
CA CYS A 44 4.39 -5.16 -13.52
C CYS A 44 3.62 -6.37 -14.05
N GLY A 45 3.31 -6.45 -15.34
CA GLY A 45 2.57 -7.57 -15.94
C GLY A 45 1.06 -7.64 -15.64
N THR A 46 0.45 -6.65 -14.97
CA THR A 46 -0.99 -6.65 -14.70
C THR A 46 -1.83 -6.54 -15.98
N CYS A 47 -1.25 -6.02 -17.05
CA CYS A 47 -1.83 -5.90 -18.38
C CYS A 47 -1.47 -7.06 -19.33
N THR A 48 -1.06 -8.23 -18.81
CA THR A 48 -0.75 -9.39 -19.65
C THR A 48 -2.00 -9.88 -20.38
N ILE A 49 -1.84 -10.07 -21.70
CA ILE A 49 -2.81 -10.62 -22.65
C ILE A 49 -2.12 -11.72 -23.46
N ILE A 50 -2.88 -12.48 -24.25
CA ILE A 50 -2.30 -13.42 -25.22
C ILE A 50 -2.38 -12.80 -26.61
N VAL A 51 -1.27 -12.82 -27.34
CA VAL A 51 -1.18 -12.39 -28.76
C VAL A 51 -0.59 -13.55 -29.54
N ASP A 52 -1.36 -14.10 -30.49
CA ASP A 52 -0.99 -15.26 -31.30
C ASP A 52 -0.45 -16.44 -30.46
N GLY A 53 -1.10 -16.74 -29.33
CA GLY A 53 -0.73 -17.83 -28.41
C GLY A 53 0.40 -17.51 -27.41
N VAL A 54 0.95 -16.29 -27.41
CA VAL A 54 2.06 -15.89 -26.53
C VAL A 54 1.60 -14.83 -25.53
N ALA A 55 1.99 -14.99 -24.25
CA ALA A 55 1.73 -13.98 -23.22
C ALA A 55 2.57 -12.71 -23.46
N VAL A 56 1.90 -11.56 -23.59
CA VAL A 56 2.52 -10.26 -23.89
C VAL A 56 1.89 -9.18 -23.00
N LYS A 57 2.67 -8.16 -22.62
CA LYS A 57 2.16 -6.99 -21.89
C LYS A 57 1.54 -5.98 -22.84
N ALA A 58 0.27 -5.69 -22.70
CA ALA A 58 -0.47 -4.79 -23.59
C ALA A 58 0.09 -3.36 -23.62
N CYS A 59 0.70 -2.87 -22.54
CA CYS A 59 1.26 -1.53 -22.45
C CYS A 59 2.49 -1.29 -23.36
N VAL A 60 3.20 -2.35 -23.76
CA VAL A 60 4.38 -2.25 -24.65
C VAL A 60 4.06 -2.45 -26.12
N LEU A 61 2.82 -2.84 -26.45
CA LEU A 61 2.33 -2.95 -27.81
C LEU A 61 1.50 -1.72 -28.19
N THR A 62 1.44 -1.45 -29.49
CA THR A 62 0.62 -0.39 -30.07
C THR A 62 -0.31 -0.96 -31.13
N THR A 63 -1.41 -0.27 -31.42
CA THR A 63 -2.43 -0.69 -32.39
C THR A 63 -1.84 -0.95 -33.78
N ASP A 64 -0.89 -0.13 -34.24
CA ASP A 64 -0.19 -0.30 -35.52
C ASP A 64 0.68 -1.58 -35.58
N LYS A 65 1.28 -2.00 -34.45
CA LYS A 65 2.05 -3.24 -34.34
C LYS A 65 1.21 -4.48 -34.15
N SER A 66 -0.10 -4.31 -33.93
CA SER A 66 -1.05 -5.39 -33.70
C SER A 66 -1.82 -5.80 -34.98
N VAL A 67 -1.55 -5.16 -36.11
CA VAL A 67 -2.22 -5.46 -37.39
C VAL A 67 -2.07 -6.95 -37.77
N GLY A 68 -3.20 -7.60 -38.08
CA GLY A 68 -3.27 -9.02 -38.47
C GLY A 68 -3.14 -10.01 -37.31
N ARG A 69 -2.96 -9.55 -36.07
CA ARG A 69 -2.77 -10.40 -34.92
C ARG A 69 -4.10 -10.79 -34.26
N ASN A 70 -4.07 -11.94 -33.56
CA ASN A 70 -5.17 -12.41 -32.72
C ASN A 70 -4.85 -12.15 -31.25
N ILE A 71 -5.70 -11.36 -30.59
CA ILE A 71 -5.54 -10.91 -29.22
C ILE A 71 -6.63 -11.57 -28.37
N VAL A 72 -6.25 -12.16 -27.23
CA VAL A 72 -7.17 -12.75 -26.27
C VAL A 72 -6.93 -12.12 -24.90
N THR A 73 -8.01 -11.69 -24.26
CA THR A 73 -8.07 -11.24 -22.86
C THR A 73 -8.83 -12.25 -22.02
N VAL A 74 -8.96 -12.05 -20.71
CA VAL A 74 -9.72 -12.96 -19.83
C VAL A 74 -11.18 -13.10 -20.28
N GLU A 75 -11.77 -12.04 -20.82
CA GLU A 75 -13.14 -12.04 -21.36
C GLU A 75 -13.30 -12.95 -22.60
N GLY A 76 -12.21 -13.35 -23.24
CA GLY A 76 -12.19 -14.25 -24.40
C GLY A 76 -11.96 -15.72 -24.05
N LEU A 77 -11.78 -16.04 -22.76
CA LEU A 77 -11.67 -17.44 -22.30
C LEU A 77 -13.02 -18.16 -22.41
N THR A 78 -13.01 -19.45 -22.71
CA THR A 78 -14.21 -20.30 -22.69
C THR A 78 -14.75 -20.42 -21.26
N GLU A 79 -16.04 -20.73 -21.11
CA GLU A 79 -16.68 -20.91 -19.80
C GLU A 79 -15.94 -21.97 -18.96
N ARG A 80 -15.56 -23.09 -19.56
CA ARG A 80 -14.79 -24.15 -18.90
C ARG A 80 -13.43 -23.65 -18.37
N GLU A 81 -12.74 -22.83 -19.13
CA GLU A 81 -11.46 -22.23 -18.71
C GLU A 81 -11.66 -21.24 -17.58
N GLN A 82 -12.68 -20.38 -17.68
CA GLN A 82 -13.04 -19.44 -16.63
C GLN A 82 -13.35 -20.15 -15.31
N ASP A 83 -14.20 -21.18 -15.35
CA ASP A 83 -14.56 -21.96 -14.15
C ASP A 83 -13.35 -22.68 -13.55
N ALA A 84 -12.49 -23.27 -14.39
CA ALA A 84 -11.26 -23.93 -13.93
C ALA A 84 -10.34 -22.95 -13.19
N PHE A 85 -10.09 -21.75 -13.75
CA PHE A 85 -9.28 -20.72 -13.08
C PHE A 85 -9.94 -20.20 -11.82
N VAL A 86 -11.24 -19.93 -11.83
CA VAL A 86 -11.98 -19.43 -10.66
C VAL A 86 -11.90 -20.43 -9.52
N TYR A 87 -12.23 -21.69 -9.77
CA TYR A 87 -12.19 -22.73 -8.75
C TYR A 87 -10.77 -22.99 -8.22
N ALA A 88 -9.80 -23.13 -9.11
CA ALA A 88 -8.42 -23.43 -8.71
C ALA A 88 -7.82 -22.29 -7.86
N PHE A 89 -7.99 -21.04 -8.29
CA PHE A 89 -7.47 -19.88 -7.57
C PHE A 89 -8.22 -19.64 -6.24
N GLY A 90 -9.51 -19.91 -6.21
CA GLY A 90 -10.30 -19.80 -4.98
C GLY A 90 -9.95 -20.87 -3.96
N SER A 91 -9.95 -22.14 -4.36
CA SER A 91 -9.67 -23.28 -3.47
C SER A 91 -8.24 -23.28 -2.93
N LYS A 92 -7.24 -22.79 -3.69
CA LYS A 92 -5.86 -22.62 -3.23
C LYS A 92 -5.65 -21.31 -2.43
N GLY A 93 -6.61 -20.37 -2.45
CA GLY A 93 -6.47 -19.06 -1.83
C GLY A 93 -5.42 -18.20 -2.53
N SER A 94 -5.35 -18.28 -3.86
CA SER A 94 -4.39 -17.54 -4.70
C SER A 94 -4.74 -16.06 -4.85
N VAL A 95 -5.95 -15.65 -4.45
CA VAL A 95 -6.48 -14.31 -4.65
C VAL A 95 -6.52 -13.53 -3.35
N GLN A 96 -5.83 -12.38 -3.28
CA GLN A 96 -5.98 -11.39 -2.22
C GLN A 96 -6.61 -10.12 -2.80
N CYS A 97 -5.84 -9.05 -3.06
CA CYS A 97 -6.39 -7.81 -3.62
C CYS A 97 -7.00 -8.02 -5.03
N GLY A 98 -6.48 -8.94 -5.83
CA GLY A 98 -7.03 -9.31 -7.14
C GLY A 98 -6.48 -8.53 -8.33
N PHE A 99 -5.79 -7.41 -8.11
CA PHE A 99 -5.38 -6.51 -9.18
C PHE A 99 -4.43 -7.14 -10.22
N CYS A 100 -3.50 -8.00 -9.78
CA CYS A 100 -2.57 -8.71 -10.67
C CYS A 100 -3.15 -10.00 -11.27
N ILE A 101 -4.25 -10.51 -10.72
CA ILE A 101 -4.72 -11.87 -11.00
C ILE A 101 -5.15 -12.09 -12.46
N PRO A 102 -5.90 -11.19 -13.13
CA PRO A 102 -6.21 -11.37 -14.55
C PRO A 102 -4.95 -11.54 -15.42
N GLY A 103 -3.91 -10.75 -15.16
CA GLY A 103 -2.62 -10.91 -15.86
C GLY A 103 -1.92 -12.23 -15.55
N MET A 104 -2.01 -12.74 -14.32
CA MET A 104 -1.50 -14.07 -13.94
C MET A 104 -2.28 -15.21 -14.63
N VAL A 105 -3.60 -15.07 -14.74
CA VAL A 105 -4.48 -16.01 -15.47
C VAL A 105 -4.04 -16.09 -16.93
N MET A 106 -3.82 -14.96 -17.61
CA MET A 106 -3.42 -14.95 -19.02
C MET A 106 -2.01 -15.53 -19.23
N ALA A 107 -1.06 -15.27 -18.30
CA ALA A 107 0.25 -15.88 -18.35
C ALA A 107 0.20 -17.40 -18.12
N GLY A 108 -0.60 -17.85 -17.14
CA GLY A 108 -0.83 -19.27 -16.88
C GLY A 108 -1.55 -19.98 -18.03
N LYS A 109 -2.58 -19.35 -18.63
CA LYS A 109 -3.30 -19.88 -19.80
C LYS A 109 -2.37 -20.09 -20.99
N ALA A 110 -1.55 -19.10 -21.32
CA ALA A 110 -0.60 -19.22 -22.42
C ALA A 110 0.41 -20.38 -22.21
N LEU A 111 0.82 -20.63 -20.96
CA LEU A 111 1.66 -21.77 -20.64
C LEU A 111 0.91 -23.10 -20.78
N ILE A 112 -0.32 -23.21 -20.22
CA ILE A 112 -1.11 -24.44 -20.24
C ILE A 112 -1.45 -24.83 -21.69
N ASP A 113 -1.69 -23.88 -22.60
CA ASP A 113 -1.92 -24.13 -24.02
C ASP A 113 -0.71 -24.74 -24.73
N GLN A 114 0.49 -24.41 -24.28
CA GLN A 114 1.75 -24.94 -24.85
C GLN A 114 2.18 -26.23 -24.16
N ASN A 115 1.98 -26.34 -22.86
CA ASN A 115 2.29 -27.49 -22.04
C ASN A 115 1.13 -27.75 -21.06
N PRO A 116 0.26 -28.74 -21.34
CA PRO A 116 -0.88 -29.05 -20.48
C PRO A 116 -0.52 -29.55 -19.06
N ASP A 117 0.73 -30.01 -18.83
CA ASP A 117 1.21 -30.49 -17.54
C ASP A 117 2.48 -29.74 -17.09
N PRO A 118 2.35 -28.44 -16.78
CA PRO A 118 3.53 -27.62 -16.48
C PRO A 118 4.11 -27.95 -15.09
N THR A 119 5.42 -28.05 -15.03
CA THR A 119 6.16 -28.14 -13.78
C THR A 119 6.13 -26.81 -13.02
N GLU A 120 6.44 -26.87 -11.72
CA GLU A 120 6.53 -25.65 -10.89
C GLU A 120 7.54 -24.64 -11.47
N GLU A 121 8.68 -25.10 -11.97
CA GLU A 121 9.72 -24.24 -12.54
C GLU A 121 9.27 -23.57 -13.86
N GLU A 122 8.53 -24.28 -14.70
CA GLU A 122 7.93 -23.69 -15.92
C GLU A 122 6.89 -22.63 -15.57
N ILE A 123 6.08 -22.85 -14.53
CA ILE A 123 5.12 -21.86 -14.04
C ILE A 123 5.85 -20.63 -13.49
N LYS A 124 6.88 -20.80 -12.66
CA LYS A 124 7.71 -19.69 -12.17
C LYS A 124 8.31 -18.89 -13.33
N TYR A 125 8.80 -19.57 -14.35
CA TYR A 125 9.35 -18.93 -15.53
C TYR A 125 8.29 -18.17 -16.33
N ALA A 126 7.09 -18.71 -16.52
CA ALA A 126 6.00 -18.04 -17.19
C ALA A 126 5.55 -16.76 -16.44
N LEU A 127 5.56 -16.82 -15.10
CA LEU A 127 5.16 -15.70 -14.24
C LEU A 127 6.26 -14.66 -13.97
N ARG A 128 7.51 -14.86 -14.44
CA ARG A 128 8.64 -13.95 -14.15
C ARG A 128 8.42 -12.48 -14.50
N GLY A 129 7.48 -12.21 -15.40
CA GLY A 129 7.09 -10.87 -15.83
C GLY A 129 5.84 -10.30 -15.15
N ASN A 130 5.25 -11.05 -14.20
CA ASN A 130 4.01 -10.70 -13.51
C ASN A 130 4.27 -10.53 -12.01
N ILE A 131 4.09 -9.32 -11.50
CA ILE A 131 4.38 -8.98 -10.10
C ILE A 131 3.10 -9.11 -9.27
N CYS A 132 3.23 -9.76 -8.10
CA CYS A 132 2.24 -9.75 -7.03
C CYS A 132 2.90 -9.31 -5.71
N ARG A 133 2.33 -8.32 -5.04
CA ARG A 133 2.84 -7.83 -3.74
C ARG A 133 2.18 -8.53 -2.54
N CYS A 134 1.01 -9.19 -2.75
CA CYS A 134 0.17 -9.72 -1.69
C CYS A 134 0.51 -11.17 -1.30
N THR A 135 0.70 -12.07 -2.29
CA THR A 135 0.50 -13.53 -2.11
C THR A 135 1.78 -14.32 -1.81
N GLY A 136 2.96 -13.81 -2.18
CA GLY A 136 4.22 -14.58 -2.15
C GLY A 136 4.29 -15.71 -3.20
N TYR A 137 3.41 -15.71 -4.20
CA TYR A 137 3.36 -16.58 -5.39
C TYR A 137 3.01 -18.06 -5.17
N LYS A 138 3.41 -18.71 -4.07
CA LYS A 138 3.22 -20.15 -3.85
C LYS A 138 1.79 -20.61 -4.21
N LYS A 139 0.78 -19.93 -3.65
CA LYS A 139 -0.63 -20.26 -3.91
C LYS A 139 -1.08 -19.99 -5.35
N ILE A 140 -0.47 -19.02 -6.03
CA ILE A 140 -0.74 -18.76 -7.46
C ILE A 140 -0.19 -19.90 -8.31
N ILE A 141 1.02 -20.38 -8.01
CA ILE A 141 1.64 -21.54 -8.69
C ILE A 141 0.77 -22.78 -8.50
N GLU A 142 0.38 -23.09 -7.26
CA GLU A 142 -0.54 -24.18 -6.94
C GLU A 142 -1.90 -24.04 -7.66
N GLY A 143 -2.41 -22.81 -7.81
CA GLY A 143 -3.61 -22.50 -8.55
C GLY A 143 -3.49 -22.82 -10.05
N ILE A 144 -2.37 -22.45 -10.69
CA ILE A 144 -2.11 -22.76 -12.10
C ILE A 144 -1.95 -24.26 -12.31
N GLN A 145 -1.25 -24.98 -11.41
CA GLN A 145 -1.13 -26.43 -11.46
C GLN A 145 -2.51 -27.12 -11.39
N LEU A 146 -3.34 -26.69 -10.45
CA LEU A 146 -4.71 -27.24 -10.33
C LEU A 146 -5.57 -26.90 -11.55
N THR A 147 -5.47 -25.68 -12.10
CA THR A 147 -6.17 -25.31 -13.33
C THR A 147 -5.77 -26.24 -14.49
N ALA A 148 -4.47 -26.51 -14.66
CA ALA A 148 -3.97 -27.42 -15.67
C ALA A 148 -4.54 -28.84 -15.49
N ALA A 149 -4.56 -29.37 -14.26
CA ALA A 149 -5.14 -30.68 -13.94
C ALA A 149 -6.64 -30.74 -14.27
N ILE A 150 -7.42 -29.70 -13.94
CA ILE A 150 -8.86 -29.64 -14.27
C ILE A 150 -9.07 -29.64 -15.79
N LEU A 151 -8.30 -28.84 -16.52
CA LEU A 151 -8.45 -28.74 -17.99
C LEU A 151 -8.07 -30.05 -18.71
N ARG A 152 -7.13 -30.84 -18.16
CA ARG A 152 -6.80 -32.18 -18.65
C ARG A 152 -7.84 -33.25 -18.27
N GLY A 153 -8.65 -32.99 -17.22
CA GLY A 153 -9.59 -33.94 -16.66
C GLY A 153 -9.04 -34.80 -15.53
N ASP A 154 -7.88 -34.46 -14.97
CA ASP A 154 -7.24 -35.16 -13.84
C ASP A 154 -7.79 -34.67 -12.48
N ALA A 155 -8.53 -33.58 -12.46
CA ALA A 155 -9.22 -33.03 -11.28
C ALA A 155 -10.59 -32.47 -11.67
N GLU A 156 -11.51 -32.46 -10.71
CA GLU A 156 -12.87 -31.95 -10.89
C GLU A 156 -13.09 -30.64 -10.11
N ILE A 157 -14.10 -29.86 -10.53
CA ILE A 157 -14.55 -28.65 -9.85
C ILE A 157 -15.59 -29.06 -8.81
N ASP A 158 -15.34 -28.71 -7.55
CA ASP A 158 -16.33 -28.80 -6.47
C ASP A 158 -17.14 -27.50 -6.42
N TYR A 159 -18.29 -27.52 -7.08
CA TYR A 159 -19.20 -26.37 -7.14
C TYR A 159 -19.87 -26.05 -5.80
N ASP A 160 -19.96 -27.02 -4.87
CA ASP A 160 -20.56 -26.80 -3.55
C ASP A 160 -19.60 -25.97 -2.68
N LEU A 161 -18.30 -26.20 -2.81
CA LEU A 161 -17.27 -25.37 -2.17
C LEU A 161 -17.33 -23.91 -2.69
N GLU A 162 -17.54 -23.71 -3.99
CA GLU A 162 -17.67 -22.36 -4.57
C GLU A 162 -18.92 -21.62 -4.08
N ARG A 163 -20.05 -22.32 -3.94
CA ARG A 163 -21.33 -21.74 -3.47
C ARG A 163 -21.34 -21.36 -2.01
N GLY A 164 -20.48 -21.95 -1.20
CA GLY A 164 -20.28 -21.55 0.20
C GLY A 164 -21.42 -21.89 1.15
N GLU A 165 -22.15 -22.96 0.91
CA GLU A 165 -23.34 -23.30 1.69
C GLU A 165 -23.06 -23.79 3.13
N GLN A 166 -21.82 -24.11 3.49
CA GLN A 166 -21.47 -24.68 4.81
C GLN A 166 -20.16 -24.13 5.37
N TYR A 167 -20.12 -22.86 5.78
CA TYR A 167 -18.96 -22.32 6.46
C TYR A 167 -19.17 -22.15 7.98
N GLY A 168 -18.24 -22.70 8.77
CA GLY A 168 -18.11 -22.49 10.20
C GLY A 168 -16.75 -21.87 10.56
N VAL A 169 -16.64 -21.36 11.78
CA VAL A 169 -15.36 -20.88 12.30
C VAL A 169 -14.34 -22.01 12.30
N GLY A 170 -13.13 -21.74 11.77
CA GLY A 170 -12.05 -22.72 11.63
C GLY A 170 -12.11 -23.57 10.35
N GLN A 171 -13.15 -23.43 9.54
CA GLN A 171 -13.24 -24.10 8.24
C GLN A 171 -12.63 -23.26 7.11
N ARG A 172 -12.22 -23.95 6.05
CA ARG A 172 -11.71 -23.31 4.84
C ARG A 172 -12.88 -22.75 4.01
N ALA A 173 -13.01 -21.42 4.00
CA ALA A 173 -14.03 -20.74 3.23
C ALA A 173 -13.53 -20.38 1.82
N PHE A 174 -14.38 -20.55 0.81
CA PHE A 174 -14.13 -20.01 -0.52
C PHE A 174 -14.43 -18.50 -0.51
N ARG A 175 -13.48 -17.68 -0.94
CA ARG A 175 -13.64 -16.23 -0.88
C ARG A 175 -14.74 -15.77 -1.84
N VAL A 176 -15.73 -15.04 -1.36
CA VAL A 176 -16.94 -14.64 -2.10
C VAL A 176 -16.67 -13.77 -3.34
N ASP A 177 -15.56 -13.05 -3.37
CA ASP A 177 -15.20 -12.14 -4.47
C ASP A 177 -14.18 -12.72 -5.46
N VAL A 178 -13.84 -14.03 -5.36
CA VAL A 178 -12.86 -14.69 -6.23
C VAL A 178 -13.23 -14.54 -7.70
N ARG A 179 -14.44 -14.93 -8.09
CA ARG A 179 -14.87 -14.93 -9.49
C ARG A 179 -14.68 -13.57 -10.15
N LYS A 180 -15.15 -12.48 -9.51
CA LYS A 180 -15.02 -11.14 -10.07
C LYS A 180 -13.57 -10.66 -10.16
N LYS A 181 -12.67 -11.12 -9.27
CA LYS A 181 -11.25 -10.79 -9.28
C LYS A 181 -10.45 -11.60 -10.28
N VAL A 182 -10.74 -12.91 -10.41
CA VAL A 182 -10.07 -13.80 -11.38
C VAL A 182 -10.44 -13.42 -12.81
N LEU A 183 -11.73 -13.18 -13.06
CA LEU A 183 -12.24 -12.81 -14.38
C LEU A 183 -12.11 -11.31 -14.70
N GLY A 184 -11.65 -10.51 -13.76
CA GLY A 184 -11.29 -9.12 -13.97
C GLY A 184 -12.44 -8.10 -14.08
N TYR A 185 -13.71 -8.52 -13.89
CA TYR A 185 -14.86 -7.62 -13.92
C TYR A 185 -15.16 -6.94 -12.58
N GLY A 186 -14.43 -7.30 -11.51
CA GLY A 186 -14.44 -6.55 -10.27
C GLY A 186 -13.86 -5.15 -10.49
N LYS A 187 -14.60 -4.12 -10.05
CA LYS A 187 -14.28 -2.73 -10.37
C LYS A 187 -13.32 -2.12 -9.37
N TYR A 188 -12.24 -1.54 -9.88
CA TYR A 188 -11.38 -0.60 -9.21
C TYR A 188 -11.72 0.82 -9.70
N PRO A 189 -11.40 1.91 -9.00
CA PRO A 189 -11.75 3.26 -9.46
C PRO A 189 -11.27 3.60 -10.88
N ASP A 190 -10.11 3.09 -11.29
CA ASP A 190 -9.62 3.27 -12.66
C ASP A 190 -10.53 2.64 -13.74
N ASP A 191 -11.31 1.61 -13.36
CA ASP A 191 -12.24 0.93 -14.28
C ASP A 191 -13.60 1.65 -14.40
N ILE A 192 -13.81 2.74 -13.66
CA ILE A 192 -15.07 3.50 -13.66
C ILE A 192 -15.04 4.52 -14.79
N VAL A 193 -16.07 4.48 -15.62
CA VAL A 193 -16.33 5.45 -16.69
C VAL A 193 -17.71 6.04 -16.46
N MET A 194 -17.84 7.35 -16.56
CA MET A 194 -19.09 8.08 -16.40
C MET A 194 -19.25 9.10 -17.54
N ASP A 195 -20.49 9.35 -17.95
CA ASP A 195 -20.79 10.33 -18.98
C ASP A 195 -20.30 11.72 -18.58
N GLY A 196 -19.63 12.40 -19.48
CA GLY A 196 -19.09 13.73 -19.24
C GLY A 196 -17.93 13.78 -18.24
N MET A 197 -17.33 12.64 -17.88
CA MET A 197 -16.19 12.60 -16.98
C MET A 197 -14.98 13.33 -17.56
N VAL A 198 -14.28 14.05 -16.68
CA VAL A 198 -13.03 14.76 -16.98
C VAL A 198 -11.89 14.20 -16.13
N HIS A 199 -10.67 14.55 -16.53
CA HIS A 199 -9.45 14.04 -15.91
C HIS A 199 -8.72 15.16 -15.16
N LEU A 200 -8.11 14.80 -14.01
CA LEU A 200 -7.33 15.71 -13.18
C LEU A 200 -5.94 15.13 -12.92
N SER A 201 -4.93 15.99 -12.96
CA SER A 201 -3.59 15.65 -12.50
C SER A 201 -2.88 16.87 -11.91
N ALA A 202 -1.98 16.62 -10.96
CA ALA A 202 -1.23 17.65 -10.28
C ALA A 202 0.05 18.06 -11.06
N VAL A 203 0.36 19.34 -11.03
CA VAL A 203 1.71 19.88 -11.28
C VAL A 203 2.44 19.92 -9.94
N ARG A 204 3.56 19.20 -9.86
CA ARG A 204 4.24 18.95 -8.60
C ARG A 204 5.57 19.67 -8.49
N SER A 205 5.96 20.01 -7.27
CA SER A 205 7.27 20.56 -6.98
C SER A 205 8.40 19.62 -7.41
N LYS A 206 9.42 20.20 -8.03
CA LYS A 206 10.67 19.52 -8.40
C LYS A 206 11.75 19.64 -7.30
N TYR A 207 11.48 20.47 -6.30
CA TYR A 207 12.44 20.78 -5.24
C TYR A 207 11.89 20.38 -3.88
N PRO A 208 12.72 19.79 -3.02
CA PRO A 208 12.30 19.39 -1.68
C PRO A 208 12.01 20.60 -0.78
N ARG A 209 12.70 21.74 -1.01
CA ARG A 209 12.49 23.00 -0.31
C ARG A 209 12.76 24.17 -1.26
N ALA A 210 11.72 24.89 -1.58
CA ALA A 210 11.80 26.07 -2.44
C ALA A 210 10.59 26.98 -2.20
N ARG A 211 10.81 28.30 -2.28
CA ARG A 211 9.71 29.26 -2.29
C ARG A 211 9.10 29.31 -3.67
N VAL A 212 7.79 29.18 -3.77
CA VAL A 212 7.03 29.33 -5.01
C VAL A 212 6.87 30.84 -5.27
N LEU A 213 7.55 31.35 -6.29
CA LEU A 213 7.52 32.78 -6.59
C LEU A 213 6.33 33.13 -7.48
N LYS A 214 6.03 32.30 -8.50
CA LYS A 214 4.96 32.53 -9.46
C LYS A 214 4.49 31.22 -10.08
N ILE A 215 3.18 31.13 -10.32
CA ILE A 215 2.53 30.05 -11.07
C ILE A 215 1.90 30.66 -12.33
N ASP A 216 2.41 30.34 -13.50
CA ASP A 216 1.87 30.79 -14.78
C ASP A 216 1.21 29.61 -15.50
N ALA A 217 -0.11 29.55 -15.43
CA ALA A 217 -0.96 28.55 -16.06
C ALA A 217 -1.61 29.04 -17.38
N SER A 218 -1.36 30.28 -17.81
CA SER A 218 -2.07 30.94 -18.90
C SER A 218 -2.06 30.14 -20.23
N LYS A 219 -0.93 29.50 -20.54
CA LYS A 219 -0.81 28.67 -21.75
C LYS A 219 -1.55 27.33 -21.63
N ALA A 220 -1.63 26.78 -20.43
CA ALA A 220 -2.36 25.55 -20.18
C ALA A 220 -3.87 25.80 -20.27
N GLU A 221 -4.36 26.88 -19.67
CA GLU A 221 -5.76 27.29 -19.71
C GLU A 221 -6.25 27.66 -21.12
N ALA A 222 -5.36 28.18 -21.96
CA ALA A 222 -5.67 28.49 -23.36
C ALA A 222 -5.75 27.24 -24.27
N LEU A 223 -5.36 26.05 -23.80
CA LEU A 223 -5.40 24.84 -24.62
C LEU A 223 -6.84 24.32 -24.72
N PRO A 224 -7.39 24.11 -25.93
CA PRO A 224 -8.75 23.56 -26.10
C PRO A 224 -8.93 22.23 -25.39
N GLY A 225 -10.04 22.08 -24.65
CA GLY A 225 -10.35 20.90 -23.83
C GLY A 225 -9.78 20.95 -22.42
N VAL A 226 -9.07 22.01 -22.03
CA VAL A 226 -8.74 22.30 -20.62
C VAL A 226 -9.90 23.07 -19.99
N LEU A 227 -10.42 22.58 -18.86
CA LEU A 227 -11.48 23.25 -18.12
C LEU A 227 -10.93 24.37 -17.23
N GLY A 228 -9.71 24.21 -16.75
CA GLY A 228 -8.99 25.20 -15.96
C GLY A 228 -7.86 24.60 -15.14
N VAL A 229 -7.17 25.48 -14.42
CA VAL A 229 -6.11 25.16 -13.48
C VAL A 229 -6.51 25.66 -12.09
N LEU A 230 -6.55 24.75 -11.09
CA LEU A 230 -6.85 25.09 -9.71
C LEU A 230 -5.56 25.29 -8.94
N THR A 231 -5.54 26.29 -8.08
CA THR A 231 -4.43 26.64 -7.20
C THR A 231 -4.88 26.68 -5.74
N ALA A 232 -3.98 26.94 -4.81
CA ALA A 232 -4.31 27.10 -3.39
C ALA A 232 -5.43 28.13 -3.13
N LYS A 233 -5.61 29.11 -4.03
CA LYS A 233 -6.69 30.14 -3.93
C LYS A 233 -8.09 29.56 -4.15
N ASP A 234 -8.19 28.40 -4.78
CA ASP A 234 -9.46 27.71 -5.04
C ASP A 234 -9.89 26.79 -3.90
N VAL A 235 -9.00 26.55 -2.93
CA VAL A 235 -9.23 25.64 -1.80
C VAL A 235 -9.77 26.40 -0.60
N PRO A 236 -10.98 26.10 -0.10
CA PRO A 236 -11.57 26.84 1.04
C PRO A 236 -10.70 26.77 2.31
N ASN A 237 -10.24 25.59 2.69
CA ASN A 237 -9.25 25.38 3.74
C ASN A 237 -8.10 24.55 3.17
N ASN A 238 -6.95 25.19 2.95
CA ASN A 238 -5.80 24.60 2.24
C ASN A 238 -4.98 23.66 3.12
N LYS A 239 -5.64 22.87 4.00
CA LYS A 239 -5.00 21.90 4.87
C LYS A 239 -5.79 20.59 4.92
N VAL A 240 -5.06 19.49 4.84
CA VAL A 240 -5.53 18.12 5.10
C VAL A 240 -4.54 17.42 6.03
N GLY A 241 -4.84 16.22 6.45
CA GLY A 241 -3.97 15.37 7.26
C GLY A 241 -4.76 14.48 8.20
N HIS A 242 -4.35 13.24 8.30
CA HIS A 242 -5.06 12.19 8.99
C HIS A 242 -5.29 12.47 10.49
N ILE A 243 -4.20 12.77 11.23
CA ILE A 243 -4.25 13.13 12.65
C ILE A 243 -3.99 14.63 12.85
N GLN A 244 -2.95 15.16 12.20
CA GLN A 244 -2.60 16.56 12.21
C GLN A 244 -2.85 17.16 10.83
N GLN A 245 -3.56 18.29 10.77
CA GLN A 245 -3.85 18.99 9.52
C GLN A 245 -2.67 19.88 9.14
N ASP A 246 -1.54 19.28 8.86
CA ASP A 246 -0.30 19.99 8.55
C ASP A 246 0.07 19.91 7.06
N TRP A 247 -0.62 19.08 6.26
CA TRP A 247 -0.37 18.90 4.84
C TRP A 247 -1.12 19.93 4.00
N ASP A 248 -0.37 20.74 3.24
CA ASP A 248 -0.99 21.69 2.31
C ASP A 248 -1.62 20.95 1.13
N VAL A 249 -2.89 21.26 0.83
CA VAL A 249 -3.58 20.74 -0.37
C VAL A 249 -2.82 21.16 -1.63
N MET A 250 -2.43 22.45 -1.69
CA MET A 250 -1.58 23.02 -2.74
C MET A 250 -0.69 24.11 -2.12
N ILE A 251 0.55 24.19 -2.58
CA ILE A 251 1.49 25.23 -2.14
C ILE A 251 1.16 26.54 -2.85
N ALA A 252 0.85 27.59 -2.07
CA ALA A 252 0.53 28.89 -2.63
C ALA A 252 1.76 29.66 -3.13
N GLU A 253 1.56 30.65 -4.01
CA GLU A 253 2.58 31.65 -4.33
C GLU A 253 3.01 32.38 -3.04
N GLY A 254 4.31 32.46 -2.81
CA GLY A 254 4.95 33.00 -1.58
C GLY A 254 5.29 31.93 -0.55
N ASP A 255 4.64 30.77 -0.57
CA ASP A 255 4.87 29.67 0.37
C ASP A 255 6.06 28.78 -0.04
N ILE A 256 6.54 27.98 0.90
CA ILE A 256 7.70 27.10 0.73
C ILE A 256 7.22 25.65 0.59
N THR A 257 7.71 24.94 -0.43
CA THR A 257 7.53 23.50 -0.57
C THR A 257 8.27 22.75 0.55
N ARG A 258 7.73 21.62 0.97
CA ARG A 258 8.29 20.83 2.07
C ARG A 258 8.87 19.49 1.60
N MET A 259 8.46 19.02 0.41
CA MET A 259 8.99 17.80 -0.21
C MET A 259 9.02 17.90 -1.74
N ILE A 260 9.81 17.04 -2.37
CA ILE A 260 9.64 16.79 -3.80
C ILE A 260 8.26 16.14 -4.00
N GLY A 261 7.45 16.72 -4.89
CA GLY A 261 6.12 16.20 -5.17
C GLY A 261 4.96 16.96 -4.54
N ASP A 262 5.23 17.97 -3.67
CA ASP A 262 4.17 18.86 -3.20
C ASP A 262 3.33 19.37 -4.37
N THR A 263 2.01 19.36 -4.20
CA THR A 263 1.09 19.86 -5.22
C THR A 263 1.17 21.37 -5.32
N ILE A 264 1.49 21.90 -6.50
CA ILE A 264 1.53 23.35 -6.76
C ILE A 264 0.19 23.83 -7.32
N CYS A 265 -0.34 23.12 -8.30
CA CYS A 265 -1.67 23.34 -8.87
C CYS A 265 -2.15 22.03 -9.49
N VAL A 266 -3.44 21.96 -9.82
CA VAL A 266 -4.02 20.84 -10.54
C VAL A 266 -4.66 21.31 -11.83
N VAL A 267 -4.41 20.58 -12.92
CA VAL A 267 -5.01 20.79 -14.23
C VAL A 267 -6.21 19.88 -14.39
N VAL A 268 -7.31 20.41 -14.93
CA VAL A 268 -8.51 19.63 -15.26
C VAL A 268 -8.78 19.73 -16.75
N ALA A 269 -8.90 18.58 -17.43
CA ALA A 269 -9.07 18.50 -18.87
C ALA A 269 -10.04 17.38 -19.29
N GLU A 270 -10.58 17.49 -20.50
CA GLU A 270 -11.56 16.54 -21.06
C GLU A 270 -10.99 15.14 -21.30
N THR A 271 -9.69 15.04 -21.61
CA THR A 271 -9.02 13.77 -21.88
C THR A 271 -7.65 13.73 -21.20
N GLU A 272 -7.14 12.51 -20.92
CA GLU A 272 -5.79 12.32 -20.37
C GLU A 272 -4.70 12.89 -21.31
N GLU A 273 -4.89 12.82 -22.63
CA GLU A 273 -3.92 13.36 -23.59
C GLU A 273 -3.82 14.90 -23.52
N ILE A 274 -4.97 15.58 -23.44
CA ILE A 274 -5.01 17.04 -23.26
C ILE A 274 -4.40 17.41 -21.92
N LEU A 275 -4.75 16.67 -20.86
CA LEU A 275 -4.23 16.84 -19.52
C LEU A 275 -2.70 16.80 -19.47
N GLU A 276 -2.09 15.77 -20.07
CA GLU A 276 -0.63 15.63 -20.11
C GLU A 276 0.08 16.71 -20.96
N LYS A 277 -0.57 17.20 -22.00
CA LYS A 277 -0.09 18.36 -22.76
C LYS A 277 -0.17 19.64 -21.94
N ALA A 278 -1.30 19.86 -21.28
CA ALA A 278 -1.55 21.07 -20.49
C ALA A 278 -0.60 21.18 -19.27
N LYS A 279 -0.36 20.07 -18.54
CA LYS A 279 0.60 20.05 -17.42
C LYS A 279 1.99 20.56 -17.81
N LYS A 280 2.48 20.22 -19.00
CA LYS A 280 3.80 20.66 -19.51
C LYS A 280 3.85 22.15 -19.85
N LEU A 281 2.71 22.80 -20.03
CA LEU A 281 2.61 24.22 -20.34
C LEU A 281 2.57 25.11 -19.10
N VAL A 282 2.26 24.54 -17.93
CA VAL A 282 2.32 25.27 -16.66
C VAL A 282 3.77 25.55 -16.29
N LYS A 283 4.08 26.81 -15.99
CA LYS A 283 5.41 27.23 -15.54
C LYS A 283 5.35 27.66 -14.09
N VAL A 284 6.33 27.25 -13.32
CA VAL A 284 6.47 27.63 -11.92
C VAL A 284 7.88 28.16 -11.69
N ASP A 285 7.97 29.37 -11.17
CA ASP A 285 9.22 30.00 -10.78
C ASP A 285 9.50 29.75 -9.30
N TYR A 286 10.74 29.37 -8.98
CA TYR A 286 11.14 28.97 -7.65
C TYR A 286 12.41 29.71 -7.19
N GLU A 287 12.44 30.08 -5.91
CA GLU A 287 13.67 30.35 -5.15
C GLU A 287 14.06 29.09 -4.40
N LYS A 288 15.18 28.47 -4.75
CA LYS A 288 15.66 27.24 -4.11
C LYS A 288 16.22 27.54 -2.73
N LEU A 289 15.87 26.71 -1.78
CA LEU A 289 16.33 26.78 -0.39
C LEU A 289 17.03 25.46 -0.01
N GLU A 290 17.93 25.52 0.97
CA GLU A 290 18.63 24.33 1.46
C GLU A 290 17.65 23.42 2.22
N PRO A 291 17.50 22.13 1.82
CA PRO A 291 16.59 21.21 2.48
C PRO A 291 17.21 20.54 3.70
N ILE A 292 16.39 20.11 4.63
CA ILE A 292 16.73 19.20 5.74
C ILE A 292 16.57 17.76 5.25
N ARG A 293 17.64 16.95 5.32
CA ARG A 293 17.72 15.62 4.69
C ARG A 293 17.61 14.46 5.67
N ASN A 294 17.82 14.72 6.96
CA ASN A 294 17.84 13.70 8.00
C ASN A 294 17.51 14.29 9.37
N VAL A 295 17.30 13.42 10.35
CA VAL A 295 16.91 13.82 11.71
C VAL A 295 17.97 14.68 12.41
N HIS A 296 19.25 14.45 12.15
CA HIS A 296 20.33 15.21 12.79
C HIS A 296 20.38 16.67 12.29
N GLU A 297 20.16 16.86 10.98
CA GLU A 297 19.99 18.21 10.42
C GLU A 297 18.74 18.90 10.98
N ALA A 298 17.65 18.14 11.21
CA ALA A 298 16.41 18.67 11.78
C ALA A 298 16.54 19.09 13.26
N MET A 299 17.45 18.46 14.00
CA MET A 299 17.72 18.70 15.43
C MET A 299 18.68 19.88 15.69
N ALA A 300 19.39 20.35 14.66
CA ALA A 300 20.35 21.45 14.84
C ALA A 300 19.63 22.72 15.34
N GLU A 301 20.26 23.47 16.22
CA GLU A 301 19.68 24.69 16.84
C GLU A 301 19.31 25.76 15.80
N ASP A 302 20.09 25.84 14.71
CA ASP A 302 19.89 26.77 13.59
C ASP A 302 19.08 26.16 12.43
N ALA A 303 18.54 24.94 12.57
CA ALA A 303 17.75 24.29 11.54
C ALA A 303 16.52 25.13 11.19
N PRO A 304 16.26 25.35 9.88
CA PRO A 304 15.04 26.01 9.47
C PRO A 304 13.82 25.17 9.88
N GLN A 305 12.78 25.84 10.36
CA GLN A 305 11.52 25.16 10.72
C GLN A 305 10.75 24.74 9.47
N ILE A 306 10.36 23.47 9.43
CA ILE A 306 9.50 22.91 8.37
C ILE A 306 8.04 23.28 8.63
N HIS A 307 7.61 23.21 9.88
CA HIS A 307 6.31 23.68 10.35
C HIS A 307 6.47 24.72 11.46
N SER A 308 5.45 25.55 11.66
CA SER A 308 5.45 26.60 12.70
C SER A 308 5.60 26.05 14.12
N SER A 309 5.28 24.77 14.33
CA SER A 309 5.48 24.05 15.60
C SER A 309 6.93 23.58 15.83
N GLY A 310 7.84 23.80 14.88
CA GLY A 310 9.19 23.30 14.89
C GLY A 310 9.38 21.98 14.14
N ASN A 311 10.56 21.37 14.30
CA ASN A 311 10.89 20.13 13.58
C ASN A 311 10.61 18.85 14.39
N LEU A 312 10.42 18.92 15.71
CA LEU A 312 9.98 17.77 16.51
C LEU A 312 8.48 17.54 16.29
N CYS A 313 8.14 16.49 15.55
CA CYS A 313 6.78 16.13 15.26
C CYS A 313 6.11 15.40 16.43
N GLN A 314 6.80 14.39 16.98
CA GLN A 314 6.26 13.50 18.03
C GLN A 314 7.36 13.03 18.99
N GLN A 315 6.96 12.77 20.23
CA GLN A 315 7.83 12.18 21.25
C GLN A 315 7.07 11.11 22.05
N ARG A 316 7.75 10.02 22.40
CA ARG A 316 7.23 8.96 23.28
C ARG A 316 8.27 8.54 24.29
N HIS A 317 7.83 8.22 25.50
CA HIS A 317 8.69 7.69 26.56
C HIS A 317 7.95 6.53 27.25
N VAL A 318 8.53 5.35 27.21
CA VAL A 318 8.02 4.14 27.85
C VAL A 318 9.05 3.71 28.87
N THR A 319 8.68 3.74 30.15
CA THR A 319 9.59 3.41 31.24
C THR A 319 8.93 2.47 32.24
N ARG A 320 9.70 1.53 32.77
CA ARG A 320 9.31 0.62 33.86
C ARG A 320 10.54 0.17 34.65
N GLY A 321 10.42 0.06 35.98
CA GLY A 321 11.52 -0.31 36.85
C GLY A 321 12.67 0.70 36.81
N ASP A 322 13.91 0.20 36.91
CA ASP A 322 15.13 1.00 36.83
C ASP A 322 16.12 0.36 35.85
N ALA A 323 15.96 0.73 34.57
CA ALA A 323 16.79 0.18 33.49
C ALA A 323 18.28 0.50 33.69
N LYS A 324 18.59 1.72 34.16
CA LYS A 324 19.98 2.14 34.39
C LYS A 324 20.69 1.25 35.38
N THR A 325 20.12 1.10 36.60
CA THR A 325 20.69 0.25 37.65
C THR A 325 20.73 -1.23 37.21
N ALA A 326 19.71 -1.72 36.49
CA ALA A 326 19.68 -3.10 36.00
C ALA A 326 20.81 -3.36 34.98
N LEU A 327 21.06 -2.44 34.08
CA LEU A 327 22.14 -2.52 33.08
C LEU A 327 23.54 -2.33 33.68
N GLU A 328 23.69 -1.51 34.75
CA GLU A 328 24.94 -1.39 35.47
C GLU A 328 25.34 -2.67 36.20
N LYS A 329 24.36 -3.44 36.67
CA LYS A 329 24.54 -4.73 37.40
C LYS A 329 24.52 -5.95 36.50
N ALA A 330 24.21 -5.80 35.22
CA ALA A 330 24.16 -6.91 34.27
C ALA A 330 25.52 -7.60 34.14
N ALA A 331 25.54 -8.95 34.13
CA ALA A 331 26.75 -9.72 33.93
C ALA A 331 27.29 -9.56 32.50
N TYR A 332 26.36 -9.51 31.53
CA TYR A 332 26.67 -9.26 30.14
C TYR A 332 25.77 -8.13 29.61
N LYS A 333 26.36 -7.30 28.73
CA LYS A 333 25.65 -6.15 28.17
C LYS A 333 26.14 -5.84 26.77
N VAL A 334 25.22 -5.63 25.84
CA VAL A 334 25.50 -5.23 24.46
C VAL A 334 24.82 -3.92 24.14
N THR A 335 25.56 -2.99 23.56
CA THR A 335 25.05 -1.73 22.99
C THR A 335 25.37 -1.69 21.51
N ARG A 336 24.36 -1.43 20.66
CA ARG A 336 24.52 -1.25 19.21
C ARG A 336 23.53 -0.21 18.67
N SER A 337 23.99 0.47 17.63
CA SER A 337 23.15 1.36 16.84
C SER A 337 22.72 0.65 15.55
N PHE A 338 21.48 0.90 15.16
CA PHE A 338 20.84 0.31 13.99
C PHE A 338 20.19 1.40 13.15
N THR A 339 20.15 1.18 11.84
CA THR A 339 19.44 2.04 10.89
C THR A 339 18.55 1.21 9.98
N THR A 340 17.35 1.72 9.68
CA THR A 340 16.50 1.17 8.64
C THR A 340 16.09 2.26 7.67
N PRO A 341 16.06 2.00 6.34
CA PRO A 341 15.73 3.01 5.35
C PRO A 341 14.22 3.26 5.25
N PHE A 342 13.83 4.34 4.60
CA PHE A 342 12.49 4.46 4.03
C PHE A 342 12.18 3.25 3.16
N THR A 343 10.95 2.75 3.25
CA THR A 343 10.53 1.58 2.46
C THR A 343 9.20 1.87 1.76
N GLU A 344 9.13 1.49 0.49
CA GLU A 344 7.98 1.65 -0.39
C GLU A 344 7.02 0.46 -0.29
N HIS A 345 5.70 0.74 -0.21
CA HIS A 345 4.64 -0.28 -0.19
C HIS A 345 4.59 -1.09 -1.49
N ALA A 346 4.71 -0.40 -2.61
CA ALA A 346 4.70 -0.97 -3.96
C ALA A 346 3.44 -1.79 -4.26
N PHE A 347 2.27 -1.33 -3.81
CA PHE A 347 0.99 -1.91 -4.24
C PHE A 347 0.82 -1.76 -5.76
N LEU A 348 0.13 -2.73 -6.39
CA LEU A 348 0.08 -2.81 -7.86
C LEU A 348 -0.89 -1.81 -8.47
N GLU A 349 -1.96 -1.46 -7.77
CA GLU A 349 -2.88 -0.41 -8.19
C GLU A 349 -2.37 0.96 -7.73
N PRO A 350 -1.98 1.89 -8.63
CA PRO A 350 -1.72 3.27 -8.24
C PRO A 350 -2.96 3.92 -7.64
N GLU A 351 -2.77 4.97 -6.86
CA GLU A 351 -3.84 5.74 -6.25
C GLU A 351 -4.78 6.29 -7.33
N CYS A 352 -6.07 6.11 -7.11
CA CYS A 352 -7.10 6.55 -8.02
C CYS A 352 -8.38 6.91 -7.26
N ALA A 353 -9.04 7.98 -7.69
CA ALA A 353 -10.38 8.34 -7.21
C ALA A 353 -11.22 8.93 -8.33
N VAL A 354 -12.53 8.73 -8.24
CA VAL A 354 -13.54 9.36 -9.09
C VAL A 354 -14.52 10.08 -8.18
N SER A 355 -14.64 11.40 -8.34
CA SER A 355 -15.58 12.24 -7.57
C SER A 355 -16.62 12.88 -8.48
N PHE A 356 -17.84 13.00 -7.99
CA PHE A 356 -18.92 13.64 -8.74
C PHE A 356 -19.95 14.30 -7.80
N PRO A 357 -20.69 15.31 -8.28
CA PRO A 357 -21.80 15.89 -7.53
C PRO A 357 -22.82 14.84 -7.13
N TYR A 358 -23.24 14.83 -5.88
CA TYR A 358 -24.19 13.86 -5.36
C TYR A 358 -25.08 14.51 -4.29
N LYS A 359 -26.39 14.53 -4.52
CA LYS A 359 -27.35 15.28 -3.70
C LYS A 359 -26.90 16.76 -3.57
N ASP A 360 -26.78 17.26 -2.35
CA ASP A 360 -26.27 18.61 -2.03
C ASP A 360 -24.77 18.64 -1.68
N GLY A 361 -24.02 17.58 -2.02
CA GLY A 361 -22.61 17.40 -1.72
C GLY A 361 -21.84 16.66 -2.80
N ILE A 362 -20.87 15.85 -2.40
CA ILE A 362 -19.96 15.12 -3.29
C ILE A 362 -19.91 13.64 -2.90
N LYS A 363 -19.92 12.76 -3.91
CA LYS A 363 -19.58 11.34 -3.74
C LYS A 363 -18.19 11.07 -4.33
N ILE A 364 -17.40 10.32 -3.59
CA ILE A 364 -16.03 9.91 -3.92
C ILE A 364 -16.00 8.39 -3.99
N LEU A 365 -15.65 7.83 -5.14
CA LEU A 365 -15.33 6.43 -5.32
C LEU A 365 -13.80 6.28 -5.24
N SER A 366 -13.30 5.54 -4.26
CA SER A 366 -11.89 5.56 -3.89
C SER A 366 -11.30 4.17 -3.68
N THR A 367 -9.98 4.09 -3.63
CA THR A 367 -9.19 2.93 -3.18
C THR A 367 -8.49 3.20 -1.86
N ASP A 368 -9.06 4.01 -0.97
CA ASP A 368 -8.43 4.30 0.32
C ASP A 368 -8.65 3.20 1.36
N GLN A 369 -7.84 3.22 2.41
CA GLN A 369 -7.94 2.30 3.55
C GLN A 369 -8.71 2.93 4.73
N GLY A 370 -9.12 4.20 4.62
CA GLY A 370 -9.80 4.97 5.66
C GLY A 370 -10.94 5.83 5.11
N ALA A 371 -12.02 5.23 4.55
CA ALA A 371 -13.13 5.98 3.95
C ALA A 371 -13.74 7.04 4.88
N PHE A 372 -13.80 6.78 6.19
CA PHE A 372 -14.31 7.74 7.17
C PHE A 372 -13.31 8.87 7.45
N ASP A 373 -12.00 8.59 7.38
CA ASP A 373 -10.97 9.61 7.54
C ASP A 373 -10.90 10.49 6.29
N THR A 374 -10.94 9.90 5.10
CA THR A 374 -11.10 10.63 3.83
C THR A 374 -12.33 11.54 3.86
N ARG A 375 -13.48 11.04 4.33
CA ARG A 375 -14.70 11.82 4.52
C ARG A 375 -14.45 13.02 5.44
N LYS A 376 -13.83 12.79 6.59
CA LYS A 376 -13.49 13.82 7.58
C LYS A 376 -12.55 14.87 6.99
N GLU A 377 -11.45 14.46 6.38
CA GLU A 377 -10.44 15.36 5.81
C GLU A 377 -11.02 16.23 4.69
N VAL A 378 -11.79 15.63 3.76
CA VAL A 378 -12.44 16.37 2.68
C VAL A 378 -13.51 17.33 3.22
N SER A 379 -14.28 16.93 4.25
CA SER A 379 -15.24 17.83 4.89
C SER A 379 -14.58 19.04 5.55
N ILE A 380 -13.43 18.86 6.19
CA ILE A 380 -12.63 19.94 6.78
C ILE A 380 -12.09 20.87 5.68
N MET A 381 -11.55 20.31 4.58
CA MET A 381 -11.08 21.10 3.44
C MET A 381 -12.16 22.03 2.88
N PHE A 382 -13.40 21.54 2.77
CA PHE A 382 -14.53 22.35 2.32
C PHE A 382 -15.15 23.25 3.40
N GLY A 383 -14.92 22.96 4.68
CA GLY A 383 -15.66 23.57 5.79
C GLY A 383 -17.14 23.11 5.83
N TRP A 384 -17.42 21.90 5.40
CA TRP A 384 -18.76 21.34 5.29
C TRP A 384 -19.07 20.35 6.41
N ASP A 385 -20.39 20.10 6.60
CA ASP A 385 -20.85 18.95 7.36
C ASP A 385 -20.37 17.67 6.69
N PRO A 386 -19.76 16.70 7.46
CA PRO A 386 -19.33 15.42 6.91
C PRO A 386 -20.42 14.64 6.16
N GLU A 387 -21.70 14.86 6.46
CA GLU A 387 -22.81 14.19 5.75
C GLU A 387 -22.95 14.59 4.29
N LYS A 388 -22.38 15.73 3.87
CA LYS A 388 -22.31 16.16 2.48
C LYS A 388 -21.24 15.43 1.67
N ILE A 389 -20.33 14.70 2.34
CA ILE A 389 -19.30 13.92 1.68
C ILE A 389 -19.60 12.42 1.85
N VAL A 390 -19.81 11.74 0.74
CA VAL A 390 -20.01 10.29 0.71
C VAL A 390 -18.76 9.64 0.11
N VAL A 391 -18.07 8.83 0.87
CA VAL A 391 -16.91 8.04 0.39
C VAL A 391 -17.32 6.58 0.30
N GLU A 392 -17.12 6.00 -0.87
CA GLU A 392 -17.41 4.59 -1.14
C GLU A 392 -16.17 3.92 -1.70
N ASN A 393 -15.61 2.96 -0.95
CA ASN A 393 -14.49 2.18 -1.42
C ASN A 393 -14.92 1.19 -2.49
N GLN A 394 -14.18 1.18 -3.57
CA GLN A 394 -14.22 0.14 -4.59
C GLN A 394 -13.26 -1.00 -4.20
N LEU A 395 -13.00 -1.96 -5.09
CA LEU A 395 -11.92 -2.91 -4.84
C LEU A 395 -10.59 -2.16 -4.69
N ILE A 396 -9.80 -2.56 -3.71
CA ILE A 396 -8.50 -1.96 -3.41
C ILE A 396 -7.41 -2.91 -3.92
N GLY A 397 -6.56 -2.42 -4.84
CA GLY A 397 -5.49 -3.19 -5.47
C GLY A 397 -4.21 -3.27 -4.66
N GLY A 398 -4.37 -3.46 -3.33
CA GLY A 398 -3.33 -3.42 -2.31
C GLY A 398 -3.16 -2.02 -1.72
N GLY A 399 -2.84 -1.96 -0.43
CA GLY A 399 -2.62 -0.70 0.30
C GLY A 399 -1.45 -0.82 1.26
N PHE A 400 -1.47 -1.84 2.14
CA PHE A 400 -0.42 -2.13 3.14
C PHE A 400 -0.15 -0.97 4.11
N GLY A 401 -1.12 -0.06 4.27
CA GLY A 401 -1.01 1.20 5.02
C GLY A 401 -0.70 2.43 4.15
N GLY A 402 -0.28 2.26 2.89
CA GLY A 402 0.09 3.37 2.01
C GLY A 402 -1.09 4.13 1.39
N LYS A 403 -2.33 3.68 1.63
CA LYS A 403 -3.56 4.33 1.15
C LYS A 403 -4.45 4.83 2.29
N GLU A 404 -3.87 5.10 3.46
CA GLU A 404 -4.61 5.68 4.59
C GLU A 404 -4.74 7.20 4.48
N ASP A 405 -3.70 7.89 4.03
CA ASP A 405 -3.73 9.34 3.80
C ASP A 405 -4.41 9.70 2.47
N VAL A 406 -5.07 10.85 2.42
CA VAL A 406 -5.66 11.36 1.18
C VAL A 406 -4.58 11.79 0.18
N THR A 407 -4.68 11.35 -1.06
CA THR A 407 -3.70 11.64 -2.13
C THR A 407 -4.32 12.30 -3.35
N VAL A 408 -5.45 11.78 -3.84
CA VAL A 408 -6.19 12.28 -5.02
C VAL A 408 -7.65 12.59 -4.69
N GLN A 409 -8.19 12.05 -3.61
CA GLN A 409 -9.60 12.12 -3.24
C GLN A 409 -10.08 13.57 -3.03
N HIS A 410 -9.32 14.33 -2.26
CA HIS A 410 -9.62 15.75 -1.96
C HIS A 410 -9.51 16.63 -3.21
N LEU A 411 -8.56 16.35 -4.11
CA LEU A 411 -8.35 17.08 -5.36
C LEU A 411 -9.51 16.82 -6.35
N THR A 412 -9.92 15.55 -6.52
CA THR A 412 -11.04 15.18 -7.37
C THR A 412 -12.36 15.76 -6.84
N ALA A 413 -12.56 15.75 -5.51
CA ALA A 413 -13.73 16.34 -4.87
C ALA A 413 -13.80 17.86 -5.12
N LEU A 414 -12.69 18.58 -4.97
CA LEU A 414 -12.59 20.02 -5.24
C LEU A 414 -12.97 20.33 -6.70
N ALA A 415 -12.39 19.60 -7.64
CA ALA A 415 -12.67 19.80 -9.06
C ALA A 415 -14.11 19.42 -9.43
N ALA A 416 -14.65 18.32 -8.89
CA ALA A 416 -16.02 17.90 -9.12
C ALA A 416 -17.03 18.94 -8.62
N TYR A 417 -16.75 19.54 -7.46
CA TYR A 417 -17.57 20.65 -6.94
C TYR A 417 -17.51 21.89 -7.84
N LYS A 418 -16.29 22.28 -8.27
CA LYS A 418 -16.12 23.50 -9.07
C LYS A 418 -16.71 23.38 -10.48
N TYR A 419 -16.51 22.25 -11.14
CA TYR A 419 -16.93 22.08 -12.54
C TYR A 419 -18.27 21.37 -12.71
N GLN A 420 -18.89 20.90 -11.61
CA GLN A 420 -20.16 20.17 -11.62
C GLN A 420 -20.18 18.99 -12.61
N ARG A 421 -19.06 18.27 -12.69
CA ARG A 421 -18.85 17.10 -13.58
C ARG A 421 -18.16 15.96 -12.80
N PRO A 422 -18.31 14.71 -13.23
CA PRO A 422 -17.46 13.64 -12.72
C PRO A 422 -15.99 13.90 -13.05
N VAL A 423 -15.12 13.71 -12.08
CA VAL A 423 -13.66 13.94 -12.19
C VAL A 423 -12.91 12.70 -11.75
N LYS A 424 -12.01 12.18 -12.61
CA LYS A 424 -11.08 11.10 -12.29
C LYS A 424 -9.66 11.65 -12.13
N ALA A 425 -8.97 11.21 -11.09
CA ALA A 425 -7.52 11.35 -10.97
C ALA A 425 -6.90 9.99 -10.69
N LYS A 426 -5.79 9.70 -11.36
CA LYS A 426 -4.98 8.50 -11.16
C LYS A 426 -3.50 8.91 -11.16
N PHE A 427 -2.74 8.40 -10.19
CA PHE A 427 -1.29 8.56 -10.21
C PHE A 427 -0.67 7.71 -11.32
N THR A 428 0.38 8.23 -11.94
CA THR A 428 1.34 7.40 -12.64
C THR A 428 2.08 6.50 -11.63
N ARG A 429 2.72 5.43 -12.09
CA ARG A 429 3.54 4.60 -11.19
C ARG A 429 4.65 5.41 -10.52
N GLN A 430 5.26 6.34 -11.23
CA GLN A 430 6.29 7.21 -10.67
C GLN A 430 5.73 8.13 -9.59
N GLU A 431 4.57 8.77 -9.81
CA GLU A 431 3.92 9.58 -8.77
C GLU A 431 3.57 8.74 -7.53
N SER A 432 3.02 7.54 -7.72
CA SER A 432 2.74 6.61 -6.63
C SER A 432 4.00 6.29 -5.81
N LEU A 433 5.14 6.06 -6.46
CA LEU A 433 6.39 5.71 -5.77
C LEU A 433 6.99 6.87 -4.95
N PHE A 434 6.79 8.12 -5.32
CA PHE A 434 7.44 9.23 -4.60
C PHE A 434 6.51 10.07 -3.73
N PHE A 435 5.19 10.02 -3.92
CA PHE A 435 4.28 10.97 -3.27
C PHE A 435 3.66 10.45 -1.97
N HIS A 436 3.07 9.24 -1.94
CA HIS A 436 2.37 8.78 -0.75
C HIS A 436 3.32 8.46 0.42
N PRO A 437 2.82 8.42 1.69
CA PRO A 437 3.64 8.13 2.86
C PRO A 437 4.37 6.80 2.78
N LYS A 438 5.59 6.77 3.30
CA LYS A 438 6.50 5.60 3.32
C LYS A 438 6.57 4.97 4.71
N ARG A 439 7.30 3.84 4.86
CA ARG A 439 7.75 3.39 6.17
C ARG A 439 8.77 4.39 6.69
N HIS A 440 8.64 4.81 7.94
CA HIS A 440 9.63 5.67 8.59
C HIS A 440 11.03 5.06 8.52
N ALA A 441 12.00 5.83 8.07
CA ALA A 441 13.39 5.52 8.33
C ALA A 441 13.64 5.65 9.84
N MET A 442 14.43 4.73 10.40
CA MET A 442 14.76 4.70 11.82
C MET A 442 16.28 4.75 12.01
N GLU A 443 16.71 5.54 12.95
CA GLU A 443 18.01 5.41 13.61
C GLU A 443 17.74 5.13 15.09
N GLY A 444 18.45 4.17 15.69
CA GLY A 444 18.21 3.85 17.10
C GLY A 444 19.41 3.17 17.74
N THR A 445 19.66 3.50 19.00
CA THR A 445 20.68 2.87 19.83
C THR A 445 19.99 2.05 20.92
N PHE A 446 20.35 0.77 21.01
CA PHE A 446 19.77 -0.20 21.92
C PHE A 446 20.86 -0.77 22.83
N THR A 447 20.57 -0.85 24.13
CA THR A 447 21.40 -1.51 25.13
C THR A 447 20.58 -2.56 25.86
N LEU A 448 20.95 -3.84 25.71
CA LEU A 448 20.29 -4.96 26.42
C LEU A 448 21.30 -5.64 27.34
N GLY A 449 20.87 -5.94 28.57
CA GLY A 449 21.67 -6.64 29.57
C GLY A 449 21.01 -7.92 30.07
N CYS A 450 21.84 -8.88 30.51
CA CYS A 450 21.39 -10.11 31.15
C CYS A 450 22.29 -10.51 32.33
N ASP A 451 21.83 -11.45 33.13
CA ASP A 451 22.63 -12.12 34.18
C ASP A 451 23.56 -13.19 33.58
N GLU A 452 24.27 -13.92 34.46
CA GLU A 452 25.22 -14.99 34.08
C GLU A 452 24.55 -16.16 33.34
N ASN A 453 23.24 -16.30 33.51
CA ASN A 453 22.45 -17.37 32.88
C ASN A 453 21.76 -16.93 31.58
N GLY A 454 21.99 -15.68 31.14
CA GLY A 454 21.35 -15.12 29.96
C GLY A 454 19.90 -14.69 30.18
N ILE A 455 19.47 -14.50 31.45
CA ILE A 455 18.15 -13.94 31.77
C ILE A 455 18.23 -12.42 31.65
N PHE A 456 17.34 -11.82 30.83
CA PHE A 456 17.34 -10.39 30.58
C PHE A 456 17.07 -9.59 31.86
N THR A 457 17.87 -8.57 32.11
CA THR A 457 17.77 -7.71 33.29
C THR A 457 17.20 -6.34 32.97
N GLY A 458 17.51 -5.79 31.80
CA GLY A 458 17.01 -4.48 31.42
C GLY A 458 17.34 -4.09 29.98
N LEU A 459 16.52 -3.16 29.45
CA LEU A 459 16.66 -2.54 28.14
C LEU A 459 16.66 -1.02 28.26
N ASP A 460 17.64 -0.35 27.65
CA ASP A 460 17.63 1.08 27.37
C ASP A 460 17.71 1.29 25.86
N CYS A 461 16.81 2.11 25.29
CA CYS A 461 16.90 2.45 23.89
C CYS A 461 16.41 3.87 23.58
N GLU A 462 17.03 4.45 22.54
CA GLU A 462 16.68 5.74 21.98
C GLU A 462 16.47 5.59 20.49
N ILE A 463 15.28 6.01 20.01
CA ILE A 463 14.81 5.79 18.64
C ILE A 463 14.48 7.13 18.01
N TYR A 464 15.00 7.37 16.82
CA TYR A 464 14.71 8.53 15.99
C TYR A 464 14.04 8.08 14.68
N PHE A 465 12.86 8.64 14.42
CA PHE A 465 12.14 8.45 13.16
C PHE A 465 12.23 9.71 12.32
N ASP A 466 12.61 9.53 11.05
CA ASP A 466 12.40 10.53 10.02
C ASP A 466 10.96 10.40 9.51
N THR A 467 10.12 11.39 9.85
CA THR A 467 8.70 11.39 9.42
C THR A 467 8.48 12.09 8.09
N GLY A 468 9.55 12.65 7.50
CA GLY A 468 9.42 13.42 6.26
C GLY A 468 8.70 14.75 6.46
N ALA A 469 8.09 15.25 5.40
CA ALA A 469 7.56 16.60 5.34
C ALA A 469 6.26 16.81 6.14
N TYR A 470 5.52 15.77 6.46
CA TYR A 470 4.19 15.84 7.08
C TYR A 470 4.01 14.74 8.12
N ALA A 471 3.17 15.00 9.14
CA ALA A 471 3.01 14.10 10.28
C ALA A 471 2.38 12.75 9.92
N SER A 472 1.41 12.73 9.00
CA SER A 472 0.66 11.51 8.70
C SER A 472 0.29 10.73 9.98
N LEU A 473 0.81 9.50 10.14
CA LEU A 473 0.61 8.64 11.30
C LEU A 473 1.88 8.49 12.18
N CYS A 474 2.80 9.45 12.15
CA CYS A 474 4.05 9.39 12.93
C CYS A 474 3.81 9.06 14.40
N GLY A 475 2.87 9.73 15.08
CA GLY A 475 2.60 9.52 16.50
C GLY A 475 2.27 8.07 16.86
N PRO A 476 1.23 7.46 16.28
CA PRO A 476 0.87 6.06 16.52
C PRO A 476 1.96 5.07 16.09
N VAL A 477 2.68 5.34 14.98
CA VAL A 477 3.76 4.45 14.51
C VAL A 477 4.94 4.47 15.48
N LEU A 478 5.34 5.66 15.95
CA LEU A 478 6.40 5.82 16.94
C LEU A 478 6.04 5.16 18.28
N GLU A 479 4.79 5.35 18.74
CA GLU A 479 4.27 4.70 19.95
C GLU A 479 4.36 3.19 19.85
N ARG A 480 3.98 2.63 18.69
CA ARG A 480 4.04 1.21 18.45
C ARG A 480 5.49 0.70 18.40
N ALA A 481 6.40 1.43 17.78
CA ALA A 481 7.82 1.09 17.80
C ALA A 481 8.36 1.06 19.24
N CYS A 482 8.07 2.08 20.06
CA CYS A 482 8.53 2.14 21.45
C CYS A 482 7.92 1.01 22.31
N THR A 483 6.61 0.78 22.22
CA THR A 483 5.95 -0.24 23.05
C THR A 483 6.32 -1.68 22.69
N HIS A 484 6.78 -1.94 21.46
CA HIS A 484 7.22 -3.26 20.99
C HIS A 484 8.73 -3.45 20.98
N SER A 485 9.51 -2.39 21.27
CA SER A 485 10.98 -2.51 21.43
C SER A 485 11.41 -3.50 22.49
N VAL A 486 10.50 -3.86 23.39
CA VAL A 486 10.74 -4.83 24.47
C VAL A 486 10.70 -6.29 24.00
N GLY A 487 10.13 -6.55 22.83
CA GLY A 487 9.91 -7.89 22.31
C GLY A 487 8.96 -8.74 23.16
N PRO A 488 8.73 -10.00 22.80
CA PRO A 488 7.87 -10.91 23.52
C PRO A 488 8.61 -11.60 24.69
N TYR A 489 9.33 -10.83 25.53
CA TYR A 489 10.20 -11.36 26.57
C TYR A 489 9.80 -10.89 27.96
N CYS A 490 10.15 -11.70 28.99
CA CYS A 490 9.79 -11.48 30.38
C CYS A 490 10.97 -10.85 31.16
N TYR A 491 10.97 -9.53 31.30
CA TYR A 491 11.87 -8.75 32.18
C TYR A 491 11.15 -7.47 32.60
N GLN A 492 11.68 -6.68 33.56
CA GLN A 492 10.88 -5.63 34.17
C GLN A 492 11.52 -4.22 34.18
N ASN A 493 12.74 -4.08 33.67
CA ASN A 493 13.40 -2.78 33.67
C ASN A 493 13.61 -2.29 32.23
N THR A 494 12.96 -1.19 31.88
CA THR A 494 13.06 -0.62 30.55
C THR A 494 12.98 0.89 30.58
N ASP A 495 13.77 1.56 29.72
CA ASP A 495 13.73 3.00 29.44
C ASP A 495 13.85 3.20 27.93
N ILE A 496 12.72 3.57 27.28
CA ILE A 496 12.61 3.67 25.82
C ILE A 496 12.17 5.07 25.47
N ARG A 497 13.00 5.79 24.74
CA ARG A 497 12.76 7.16 24.28
C ARG A 497 12.65 7.17 22.76
N GLY A 498 11.53 7.65 22.26
CA GLY A 498 11.27 7.79 20.84
C GLY A 498 11.00 9.22 20.42
N PHE A 499 11.55 9.62 19.27
CA PHE A 499 11.42 10.95 18.70
C PHE A 499 11.11 10.84 17.19
N GLY A 500 10.13 11.59 16.72
CA GLY A 500 9.83 11.73 15.29
C GLY A 500 10.11 13.15 14.84
N TYR A 501 10.95 13.32 13.83
CA TYR A 501 11.34 14.63 13.32
C TYR A 501 10.86 14.84 11.90
N TYR A 502 10.38 16.03 11.61
CA TYR A 502 10.13 16.50 10.26
C TYR A 502 11.43 16.70 9.49
N THR A 503 11.43 16.33 8.21
CA THR A 503 12.50 16.59 7.24
C THR A 503 11.88 16.99 5.90
N ASN A 504 12.71 17.31 4.89
CA ASN A 504 12.20 17.55 3.52
C ASN A 504 12.14 16.28 2.66
N ASN A 505 12.14 15.10 3.30
CA ASN A 505 11.91 13.82 2.66
C ASN A 505 10.42 13.59 2.39
N PRO A 506 10.04 12.60 1.54
CA PRO A 506 8.65 12.17 1.44
C PRO A 506 8.08 11.82 2.81
N PRO A 507 6.78 12.07 3.07
CA PRO A 507 6.19 11.79 4.37
C PRO A 507 6.26 10.30 4.69
N ALA A 508 6.27 9.98 5.97
CA ALA A 508 6.20 8.62 6.46
C ALA A 508 4.94 8.42 7.32
N GLY A 509 4.27 7.29 7.12
CA GLY A 509 3.00 6.99 7.76
C GLY A 509 2.84 5.51 8.06
N ALA A 510 1.63 5.01 7.89
CA ALA A 510 1.34 3.59 8.07
C ALA A 510 2.09 2.74 7.04
N PHE A 511 2.70 1.68 7.50
CA PHE A 511 3.16 0.57 6.69
C PHE A 511 3.04 -0.71 7.53
N ARG A 512 2.57 -1.79 6.94
CA ARG A 512 2.36 -3.11 7.58
C ARG A 512 3.46 -3.44 8.58
N GLY A 513 3.08 -3.73 9.84
CA GLY A 513 3.97 -3.80 11.00
C GLY A 513 4.00 -2.53 11.85
N PHE A 514 3.75 -1.34 11.27
CA PHE A 514 3.42 -0.08 11.93
C PHE A 514 4.41 0.31 13.05
N GLY A 515 5.71 0.38 12.71
CA GLY A 515 6.81 0.72 13.64
C GLY A 515 7.48 -0.50 14.29
N VAL A 516 6.77 -1.61 14.44
CA VAL A 516 7.28 -2.82 15.10
C VAL A 516 8.46 -3.44 14.35
N CYS A 517 8.39 -3.50 13.01
CA CYS A 517 9.45 -4.11 12.20
C CYS A 517 10.83 -3.45 12.42
N GLN A 518 10.87 -2.13 12.61
CA GLN A 518 12.11 -1.38 12.82
C GLN A 518 12.70 -1.70 14.20
N SER A 519 11.89 -1.62 15.26
CA SER A 519 12.37 -1.82 16.63
C SER A 519 12.68 -3.30 16.93
N GLU A 520 11.89 -4.23 16.42
CA GLU A 520 12.17 -5.67 16.61
C GLU A 520 13.40 -6.14 15.83
N PHE A 521 13.65 -5.58 14.63
CA PHE A 521 14.91 -5.84 13.91
C PHE A 521 16.13 -5.50 14.78
N ALA A 522 16.10 -4.34 15.44
CA ALA A 522 17.18 -3.91 16.32
C ALA A 522 17.29 -4.81 17.57
N LEU A 523 16.16 -5.08 18.24
CA LEU A 523 16.14 -5.93 19.43
C LEU A 523 16.62 -7.35 19.13
N GLU A 524 16.06 -7.99 18.12
CA GLU A 524 16.38 -9.38 17.78
C GLU A 524 17.85 -9.55 17.32
N SER A 525 18.40 -8.51 16.68
CA SER A 525 19.81 -8.49 16.31
C SER A 525 20.72 -8.39 17.55
N ILE A 526 20.37 -7.54 18.54
CA ILE A 526 21.19 -7.40 19.76
C ILE A 526 21.08 -8.63 20.67
N ILE A 527 19.95 -9.34 20.67
CA ILE A 527 19.80 -10.61 21.41
C ILE A 527 20.78 -11.67 20.89
N ASN A 528 21.03 -11.76 19.58
CA ASN A 528 22.02 -12.69 19.02
C ASN A 528 23.43 -12.37 19.55
N LEU A 529 23.82 -11.09 19.56
CA LEU A 529 25.12 -10.65 20.08
C LEU A 529 25.26 -10.93 21.58
N LEU A 530 24.17 -10.80 22.33
CA LEU A 530 24.15 -11.11 23.75
C LEU A 530 24.26 -12.63 24.01
N ALA A 531 23.62 -13.46 23.18
CA ALA A 531 23.74 -14.91 23.23
C ALA A 531 25.19 -15.38 23.03
N GLU A 532 25.90 -14.76 22.08
CA GLU A 532 27.34 -15.00 21.85
C GLU A 532 28.19 -14.69 23.10
N GLN A 533 27.94 -13.57 23.78
CA GLN A 533 28.67 -13.20 25.01
C GLN A 533 28.40 -14.20 26.16
N VAL A 534 27.17 -14.66 26.29
CA VAL A 534 26.80 -15.66 27.31
C VAL A 534 27.31 -17.05 26.97
N GLY A 535 27.59 -17.33 25.69
CA GLY A 535 28.03 -18.64 25.19
C GLY A 535 26.90 -19.65 25.04
N ILE A 536 25.66 -19.19 24.76
CA ILE A 536 24.48 -20.03 24.49
C ILE A 536 23.93 -19.78 23.10
N SER A 537 23.09 -20.71 22.59
CA SER A 537 22.52 -20.54 21.27
C SER A 537 21.49 -19.40 21.21
N PRO A 538 21.30 -18.77 20.02
CA PRO A 538 20.22 -17.82 19.80
C PRO A 538 18.82 -18.36 20.11
N TRP A 539 18.59 -19.66 19.94
CA TRP A 539 17.34 -20.32 20.35
C TRP A 539 17.22 -20.35 21.88
N GLU A 540 18.28 -20.79 22.57
CA GLU A 540 18.27 -20.96 24.03
C GLU A 540 18.04 -19.66 24.79
N ILE A 541 18.68 -18.54 24.37
CA ILE A 541 18.49 -17.25 25.05
C ILE A 541 17.04 -16.77 24.91
N ARG A 542 16.39 -16.99 23.77
CA ARG A 542 14.99 -16.66 23.54
C ARG A 542 14.06 -17.52 24.36
N TYR A 543 14.31 -18.82 24.41
CA TYR A 543 13.51 -19.77 25.19
C TYR A 543 13.51 -19.47 26.70
N ARG A 544 14.69 -19.13 27.25
CA ARG A 544 14.83 -18.74 28.67
C ARG A 544 14.05 -17.48 29.03
N ASN A 545 13.94 -16.55 28.10
CA ASN A 545 13.34 -15.24 28.31
C ASN A 545 11.91 -15.12 27.75
N ALA A 546 11.40 -16.15 27.09
CA ALA A 546 10.09 -16.12 26.44
C ALA A 546 8.96 -15.79 27.43
N ILE A 547 8.03 -14.92 27.00
CA ILE A 547 6.83 -14.60 27.78
C ILE A 547 5.94 -15.82 27.89
N GLU A 548 5.30 -16.00 29.06
CA GLU A 548 4.36 -17.09 29.37
C GLU A 548 3.02 -16.51 29.86
N PRO A 549 1.92 -17.29 29.77
CA PRO A 549 0.60 -16.88 30.32
C PRO A 549 0.69 -16.38 31.77
N GLY A 550 0.04 -15.26 32.05
CA GLY A 550 0.00 -14.62 33.36
C GLY A 550 1.22 -13.80 33.73
N LYS A 551 2.28 -13.81 32.91
CA LYS A 551 3.45 -12.93 33.09
C LYS A 551 3.17 -11.54 32.49
N VAL A 552 3.98 -10.57 32.89
CA VAL A 552 3.84 -9.17 32.47
C VAL A 552 5.02 -8.79 31.58
N LEU A 553 4.72 -8.32 30.36
CA LEU A 553 5.69 -7.76 29.44
C LEU A 553 6.30 -6.46 30.00
N PRO A 554 7.50 -6.06 29.60
CA PRO A 554 8.12 -4.82 30.06
C PRO A 554 7.29 -3.56 29.78
N ASN A 555 6.47 -3.56 28.73
CA ASN A 555 5.52 -2.48 28.42
C ASN A 555 4.27 -2.46 29.32
N GLY A 556 4.13 -3.42 30.26
CA GLY A 556 3.02 -3.51 31.20
C GLY A 556 1.86 -4.39 30.76
N GLN A 557 1.85 -4.94 29.56
CA GLN A 557 0.81 -5.85 29.09
C GLN A 557 0.90 -7.20 29.81
N ILE A 558 -0.23 -7.71 30.26
CA ILE A 558 -0.34 -9.06 30.86
C ILE A 558 -0.57 -10.06 29.73
N ALA A 559 0.27 -11.09 29.66
CA ALA A 559 0.12 -12.19 28.72
C ALA A 559 -1.10 -13.04 29.08
N ASP A 560 -2.03 -13.21 28.16
CA ASP A 560 -3.23 -14.00 28.36
C ASP A 560 -3.00 -15.51 28.12
N CYS A 561 -4.05 -16.31 28.29
CA CYS A 561 -3.98 -17.77 28.15
C CYS A 561 -3.68 -18.26 26.71
N SER A 562 -3.77 -17.38 25.70
CA SER A 562 -3.44 -17.72 24.30
C SER A 562 -1.94 -17.53 23.96
N THR A 563 -1.16 -17.03 24.91
CA THR A 563 0.28 -16.81 24.73
C THR A 563 1.01 -18.13 24.65
N ALA A 564 1.62 -18.43 23.51
CA ALA A 564 2.24 -19.72 23.18
C ALA A 564 3.65 -19.56 22.58
N LEU A 565 4.44 -18.59 23.06
CA LEU A 565 5.77 -18.33 22.50
C LEU A 565 6.73 -19.51 22.70
N LYS A 566 6.74 -20.13 23.88
CA LYS A 566 7.59 -21.30 24.15
C LYS A 566 7.25 -22.47 23.24
N GLU A 567 5.97 -22.75 23.07
CA GLU A 567 5.48 -23.80 22.19
C GLU A 567 5.88 -23.56 20.72
N THR A 568 5.86 -22.30 20.26
CA THR A 568 6.33 -21.97 18.91
C THR A 568 7.84 -22.17 18.74
N LEU A 569 8.62 -21.82 19.78
CA LEU A 569 10.07 -22.06 19.79
C LEU A 569 10.39 -23.56 19.83
N GLU A 570 9.66 -24.36 20.60
CA GLU A 570 9.80 -25.81 20.65
C GLU A 570 9.47 -26.47 19.31
N ALA A 571 8.41 -26.02 18.65
CA ALA A 571 7.97 -26.54 17.35
C ALA A 571 9.02 -26.38 16.24
N VAL A 572 9.89 -25.38 16.31
CA VAL A 572 10.94 -25.11 15.31
C VAL A 572 12.33 -25.58 15.74
N LYS A 573 12.48 -26.07 16.99
CA LYS A 573 13.78 -26.41 17.58
C LYS A 573 14.59 -27.40 16.74
N ASP A 574 13.99 -28.53 16.39
CA ASP A 574 14.70 -29.60 15.66
C ASP A 574 15.16 -29.13 14.28
N VAL A 575 14.32 -28.35 13.58
CA VAL A 575 14.66 -27.77 12.29
C VAL A 575 15.76 -26.72 12.44
N TYR A 576 15.71 -25.89 13.47
CA TYR A 576 16.75 -24.91 13.77
C TYR A 576 18.09 -25.59 14.09
N GLU A 577 18.11 -26.57 15.00
CA GLU A 577 19.35 -27.30 15.38
C GLU A 577 20.00 -28.05 14.19
N ALA A 578 19.17 -28.63 13.32
CA ALA A 578 19.66 -29.31 12.11
C ALA A 578 20.28 -28.35 11.08
N ASN A 579 19.94 -27.05 11.14
CA ASN A 579 20.36 -26.03 10.16
C ASN A 579 21.10 -24.85 10.81
N LYS A 580 21.50 -24.91 12.06
CA LYS A 580 22.00 -23.76 12.84
C LYS A 580 23.18 -23.00 12.22
N ASP A 581 24.00 -23.68 11.40
CA ASP A 581 25.12 -23.05 10.71
C ASP A 581 24.69 -22.13 9.56
N HIS A 582 23.42 -22.23 9.13
CA HIS A 582 22.86 -21.47 8.00
C HIS A 582 21.50 -20.82 8.33
N ALA A 583 20.93 -21.08 9.50
CA ALA A 583 19.63 -20.57 9.93
C ALA A 583 19.77 -19.48 10.99
N GLY A 584 18.98 -18.43 10.85
CA GLY A 584 18.71 -17.47 11.90
C GLY A 584 17.39 -17.76 12.61
N ILE A 585 17.26 -17.31 13.87
CA ILE A 585 16.01 -17.36 14.63
C ILE A 585 15.71 -16.00 15.25
N ALA A 586 14.45 -15.58 15.18
CA ALA A 586 13.92 -14.36 15.80
C ALA A 586 12.50 -14.59 16.29
N CYS A 587 12.08 -13.84 17.29
CA CYS A 587 10.71 -13.84 17.79
C CYS A 587 10.08 -12.47 17.56
N SER A 588 8.84 -12.46 17.09
CA SER A 588 8.09 -11.21 16.86
C SER A 588 6.74 -11.25 17.54
N MET A 589 6.34 -10.10 18.05
CA MET A 589 5.02 -9.89 18.64
C MET A 589 4.40 -8.64 18.03
N LYS A 590 3.14 -8.77 17.59
CA LYS A 590 2.35 -7.63 17.13
C LYS A 590 0.98 -7.67 17.75
N ASN A 591 0.63 -6.63 18.49
CA ASN A 591 -0.72 -6.51 19.06
C ASN A 591 -1.77 -6.38 17.96
N ALA A 592 -2.94 -6.96 18.18
CA ALA A 592 -4.14 -6.62 17.45
C ALA A 592 -4.59 -5.19 17.86
N GLY A 593 -5.26 -4.49 16.92
CA GLY A 593 -5.73 -3.12 17.14
C GLY A 593 -4.68 -2.03 16.93
N VAL A 594 -5.14 -0.78 16.98
CA VAL A 594 -4.34 0.40 16.60
C VAL A 594 -3.35 0.81 17.68
N GLY A 595 -3.71 0.73 18.94
CA GLY A 595 -2.80 1.09 20.04
C GLY A 595 -3.48 1.70 21.24
N VAL A 596 -2.67 2.12 22.21
CA VAL A 596 -3.14 2.66 23.50
C VAL A 596 -3.94 3.95 23.27
N GLY A 597 -5.18 3.99 23.78
CA GLY A 597 -6.04 5.16 23.70
C GLY A 597 -6.75 5.37 22.35
N LEU A 598 -6.44 4.58 21.33
CA LEU A 598 -7.15 4.59 20.05
C LEU A 598 -8.01 3.32 19.91
N PRO A 599 -9.32 3.39 20.12
CA PRO A 599 -10.19 2.24 20.00
C PRO A 599 -10.27 1.80 18.53
N ASP A 600 -9.94 0.54 18.28
CA ASP A 600 -10.16 -0.10 16.97
C ASP A 600 -11.62 -0.52 16.89
N LYS A 601 -12.43 0.23 16.13
CA LYS A 601 -13.87 0.04 16.02
C LYS A 601 -14.26 -0.50 14.65
N GLY A 602 -14.80 -1.73 14.63
CA GLY A 602 -15.57 -2.20 13.49
C GLY A 602 -16.96 -1.54 13.46
N ARG A 603 -17.40 -1.12 12.28
CA ARG A 603 -18.74 -0.58 12.04
C ARG A 603 -19.39 -1.33 10.90
N CYS A 604 -20.68 -1.62 11.02
CA CYS A 604 -21.47 -2.13 9.91
C CYS A 604 -22.88 -1.54 9.94
N ASN A 605 -23.47 -1.39 8.75
CA ASN A 605 -24.89 -1.17 8.58
C ASN A 605 -25.50 -2.46 8.05
N LEU A 606 -26.57 -2.94 8.70
CA LEU A 606 -27.32 -4.10 8.26
C LEU A 606 -28.69 -3.66 7.81
N VAL A 607 -29.07 -4.00 6.58
CA VAL A 607 -30.37 -3.67 5.99
C VAL A 607 -30.96 -4.95 5.42
N ILE A 608 -32.29 -5.10 5.52
CA ILE A 608 -33.02 -6.17 4.85
C ILE A 608 -33.72 -5.58 3.65
N GLU A 609 -33.28 -5.96 2.45
CA GLU A 609 -33.82 -5.53 1.17
C GLU A 609 -34.34 -6.75 0.42
N ASP A 610 -35.64 -6.77 0.07
CA ASP A 610 -36.30 -7.86 -0.65
C ASP A 610 -36.06 -9.27 -0.04
N GLY A 611 -36.01 -9.35 1.32
CA GLY A 611 -35.76 -10.60 2.03
C GLY A 611 -34.29 -11.01 2.12
N VAL A 612 -33.37 -10.21 1.58
CA VAL A 612 -31.93 -10.43 1.63
C VAL A 612 -31.31 -9.54 2.72
N CYS A 613 -30.48 -10.12 3.58
CA CYS A 613 -29.70 -9.37 4.55
C CYS A 613 -28.45 -8.79 3.87
N VAL A 614 -28.42 -7.47 3.69
CA VAL A 614 -27.28 -6.74 3.14
C VAL A 614 -26.47 -6.15 4.28
N ILE A 615 -25.18 -6.48 4.34
CA ILE A 615 -24.24 -5.98 5.34
C ILE A 615 -23.26 -5.02 4.67
N TYR A 616 -23.35 -3.74 5.03
CA TYR A 616 -22.37 -2.72 4.63
C TYR A 616 -21.30 -2.63 5.71
N ALA A 617 -20.12 -3.16 5.45
CA ALA A 617 -18.98 -3.14 6.36
C ALA A 617 -17.75 -2.57 5.67
N ALA A 618 -16.91 -1.86 6.43
CA ALA A 618 -15.61 -1.42 5.98
C ALA A 618 -14.55 -2.35 6.58
N ALA A 619 -13.96 -3.19 5.75
CA ALA A 619 -12.77 -3.97 6.06
C ALA A 619 -11.84 -3.91 4.85
N SER A 620 -10.62 -3.39 5.06
CA SER A 620 -9.58 -3.30 4.04
C SER A 620 -8.31 -3.98 4.52
N ASP A 621 -7.54 -4.54 3.60
CA ASP A 621 -6.24 -5.16 3.88
C ASP A 621 -5.08 -4.28 3.36
#